data_9acc3554cb0a477277715ccd9b483e20
#
_entry.id   9acc3554cb0a477277715ccd9b483e20
#
_cell.length_a   1.000
_cell.length_b   1.000
_cell.length_c   1.000
_cell.angle_alpha   90.00
_cell.angle_beta   90.00
_cell.angle_gamma   90.00
#
_symmetry.space_group_name_H-M   'P 1'
#
loop_
_entity.id
_entity.type
_entity.pdbx_description
1 polymer ?
#
loop_
_entity_poly.entity_id
_entity_poly.type
_entity_poly.pdbx_seq_one_letter_code
_entity_poly.pdbx_strand_id
1 'polypeptide(L)'
;MPTNLYGPNDNFDLERSHVLPAMIRKIHLAHCLKQGDWNAVRHDMNLRPVEGINGDSSKENILNILRKYGIREEEVRLWGTGTPLREFLWSEEMADASVFVMEHVDFKDTFKPDDKEIRNCHINIGTGKEITIRQLAELIVNTVGIKAG
;
A
#
# COMPACT_ATOMS: atom_id res chain seq x y z
N MET A 1 17.26 -4.30 -8.01
CA MET A 1 15.85 -3.92 -8.29
C MET A 1 15.06 -4.01 -6.99
N PRO A 2 14.32 -2.98 -6.60
CA PRO A 2 13.50 -3.04 -5.40
C PRO A 2 12.25 -3.90 -5.61
N THR A 3 11.67 -4.38 -4.50
CA THR A 3 10.33 -4.96 -4.44
C THR A 3 9.26 -3.86 -4.33
N ASN A 4 8.05 -4.15 -3.82
CA ASN A 4 7.04 -3.11 -3.61
C ASN A 4 7.44 -2.22 -2.43
N LEU A 5 7.74 -0.96 -2.71
CA LEU A 5 8.08 0.00 -1.66
C LEU A 5 6.82 0.58 -1.04
N TYR A 6 6.89 0.89 0.25
CA TYR A 6 5.89 1.65 0.99
C TYR A 6 6.56 2.56 2.01
N GLY A 7 5.90 3.64 2.40
CA GLY A 7 6.49 4.57 3.36
C GLY A 7 5.65 5.82 3.61
N PRO A 8 6.20 6.81 4.33
CA PRO A 8 5.56 8.09 4.53
C PRO A 8 5.29 8.79 3.20
N ASN A 9 4.17 9.52 3.13
CA ASN A 9 3.75 10.26 1.94
C ASN A 9 3.47 9.41 0.70
N ASP A 10 3.11 8.13 0.88
CA ASP A 10 2.69 7.26 -0.20
C ASP A 10 1.43 7.80 -0.89
N ASN A 11 1.14 7.28 -2.08
CA ASN A 11 -0.06 7.64 -2.82
C ASN A 11 -1.26 6.84 -2.30
N PHE A 12 -2.18 7.50 -1.59
CA PHE A 12 -3.42 6.92 -1.07
C PHE A 12 -4.63 7.13 -1.99
N ASP A 13 -4.44 7.51 -3.25
CA ASP A 13 -5.53 7.64 -4.20
C ASP A 13 -6.22 6.28 -4.44
N LEU A 14 -7.56 6.23 -4.38
CA LEU A 14 -8.31 4.97 -4.49
C LEU A 14 -8.29 4.35 -5.89
N GLU A 15 -7.95 5.14 -6.92
CA GLU A 15 -7.92 4.69 -8.31
C GLU A 15 -6.52 4.32 -8.79
N ARG A 16 -5.49 5.06 -8.31
CA ARG A 16 -4.15 5.05 -8.89
C ARG A 16 -3.06 4.58 -7.93
N SER A 17 -3.41 4.30 -6.69
CA SER A 17 -2.43 3.85 -5.70
C SER A 17 -2.11 2.37 -5.82
N HIS A 18 -0.96 2.00 -5.28
CA HIS A 18 -0.62 0.60 -5.09
C HIS A 18 -1.53 -0.06 -4.05
N VAL A 19 -1.52 -1.39 -4.02
CA VAL A 19 -2.44 -2.20 -3.21
C VAL A 19 -2.39 -1.88 -1.72
N LEU A 20 -1.20 -1.67 -1.14
CA LEU A 20 -1.05 -1.43 0.29
C LEU A 20 -1.66 -0.08 0.71
N PRO A 21 -1.28 1.08 0.13
CA PRO A 21 -1.88 2.36 0.52
C PRO A 21 -3.38 2.43 0.20
N ALA A 22 -3.85 1.84 -0.91
CA ALA A 22 -5.29 1.75 -1.20
C ALA A 22 -6.04 0.98 -0.10
N MET A 23 -5.50 -0.16 0.34
CA MET A 23 -6.10 -0.97 1.41
C MET A 23 -6.14 -0.22 2.75
N ILE A 24 -5.04 0.42 3.13
CA ILE A 24 -4.97 1.22 4.37
C ILE A 24 -6.07 2.27 4.35
N ARG A 25 -6.20 3.05 3.28
CA ARG A 25 -7.23 4.09 3.17
C ARG A 25 -8.64 3.52 3.20
N LYS A 26 -8.92 2.44 2.47
CA LYS A 26 -10.24 1.79 2.47
C LYS A 26 -10.64 1.30 3.85
N ILE A 27 -9.75 0.61 4.55
CA ILE A 27 -10.00 0.06 5.87
C ILE A 27 -10.17 1.18 6.90
N HIS A 28 -9.32 2.22 6.84
CA HIS A 28 -9.44 3.39 7.70
C HIS A 28 -10.80 4.10 7.52
N LEU A 29 -11.21 4.37 6.28
CA LEU A 29 -12.50 5.02 6.00
C LEU A 29 -13.69 4.17 6.45
N ALA A 30 -13.66 2.85 6.25
CA ALA A 30 -14.69 1.94 6.77
C ALA A 30 -14.76 1.98 8.30
N HIS A 31 -13.61 2.02 8.97
CA HIS A 31 -13.54 2.17 10.43
C HIS A 31 -14.15 3.48 10.89
N CYS A 32 -13.80 4.60 10.27
CA CYS A 32 -14.37 5.91 10.58
C CYS A 32 -15.90 5.92 10.38
N LEU A 33 -16.41 5.32 9.31
CA LEU A 33 -17.85 5.17 9.07
C LEU A 33 -18.51 4.35 10.18
N LYS A 34 -17.93 3.21 10.57
CA LYS A 34 -18.44 2.34 11.64
C LYS A 34 -18.49 3.05 12.99
N GLN A 35 -17.51 3.90 13.29
CA GLN A 35 -17.48 4.72 14.51
C GLN A 35 -18.37 5.96 14.43
N GLY A 36 -18.94 6.27 13.27
CA GLY A 36 -19.69 7.51 13.04
C GLY A 36 -18.82 8.77 13.05
N ASP A 37 -17.50 8.61 12.90
CA ASP A 37 -16.54 9.72 12.86
C ASP A 37 -16.54 10.41 11.49
N TRP A 38 -17.57 11.22 11.28
CA TRP A 38 -17.73 12.01 10.05
C TRP A 38 -16.68 13.11 9.89
N ASN A 39 -16.05 13.56 10.98
CA ASN A 39 -14.98 14.54 10.88
C ASN A 39 -13.76 13.93 10.22
N ALA A 40 -13.36 12.71 10.61
CA ALA A 40 -12.26 12.00 10.00
C ALA A 40 -12.56 11.64 8.53
N VAL A 41 -13.78 11.17 8.22
CA VAL A 41 -14.20 10.88 6.84
C VAL A 41 -14.09 12.13 5.95
N ARG A 42 -14.65 13.26 6.40
CA ARG A 42 -14.61 14.52 5.64
C ARG A 42 -13.20 15.07 5.51
N HIS A 43 -12.39 14.96 6.55
CA HIS A 43 -10.98 15.35 6.50
C HIS A 43 -10.20 14.56 5.45
N ASP A 44 -10.33 13.24 5.43
CA ASP A 44 -9.68 12.39 4.41
C ASP A 44 -10.15 12.73 3.00
N MET A 45 -11.45 12.91 2.81
CA MET A 45 -12.03 13.24 1.51
C MET A 45 -11.64 14.65 1.03
N ASN A 46 -11.36 15.60 1.92
CA ASN A 46 -10.82 16.91 1.56
C ASN A 46 -9.34 16.84 1.17
N LEU A 47 -8.55 16.01 1.87
CA LEU A 47 -7.14 15.80 1.52
C LEU A 47 -6.99 15.08 0.17
N ARG A 48 -7.89 14.13 -0.12
CA ARG A 48 -7.82 13.26 -1.30
C ARG A 48 -9.21 13.03 -1.90
N PRO A 49 -9.76 14.02 -2.62
CA PRO A 49 -11.06 13.89 -3.28
C PRO A 49 -11.11 12.69 -4.22
N VAL A 50 -12.27 12.06 -4.34
CA VAL A 50 -12.50 10.89 -5.21
C VAL A 50 -13.53 11.26 -6.27
N GLU A 51 -13.16 11.22 -7.55
CA GLU A 51 -14.02 11.59 -8.69
C GLU A 51 -14.72 12.95 -8.49
N GLY A 52 -14.03 13.93 -7.93
CA GLY A 52 -14.57 15.27 -7.65
C GLY A 52 -15.43 15.37 -6.39
N ILE A 53 -15.71 14.28 -5.69
CA ILE A 53 -16.38 14.28 -4.39
C ILE A 53 -15.33 14.50 -3.30
N ASN A 54 -15.53 15.53 -2.49
CA ASN A 54 -14.67 15.93 -1.39
C ASN A 54 -15.41 15.89 -0.04
N GLY A 55 -14.76 16.31 1.05
CA GLY A 55 -15.36 16.32 2.39
C GLY A 55 -16.48 17.35 2.58
N ASP A 56 -16.60 18.36 1.70
CA ASP A 56 -17.66 19.36 1.76
C ASP A 56 -18.93 18.92 1.00
N SER A 57 -18.83 17.82 0.26
CA SER A 57 -19.95 17.22 -0.45
C SER A 57 -21.02 16.69 0.52
N SER A 58 -22.24 16.49 0.03
CA SER A 58 -23.33 15.93 0.84
C SER A 58 -22.95 14.54 1.38
N LYS A 59 -23.46 14.20 2.56
CA LYS A 59 -23.25 12.89 3.18
C LYS A 59 -23.62 11.74 2.24
N GLU A 60 -24.69 11.92 1.50
CA GLU A 60 -25.16 10.94 0.52
C GLU A 60 -24.17 10.74 -0.61
N ASN A 61 -23.63 11.82 -1.20
CA ASN A 61 -22.65 11.75 -2.25
C ASN A 61 -21.35 11.06 -1.79
N ILE A 62 -20.88 11.39 -0.57
CA ILE A 62 -19.72 10.74 0.04
C ILE A 62 -19.99 9.24 0.21
N LEU A 63 -21.12 8.85 0.78
CA LEU A 63 -21.46 7.43 0.95
C LEU A 63 -21.58 6.69 -0.39
N ASN A 64 -22.15 7.31 -1.41
CA ASN A 64 -22.31 6.70 -2.72
C ASN A 64 -20.95 6.45 -3.39
N ILE A 65 -20.04 7.40 -3.33
CA ILE A 65 -18.71 7.22 -3.89
C ILE A 65 -17.90 6.17 -3.11
N LEU A 66 -17.93 6.19 -1.79
CA LEU A 66 -17.25 5.20 -0.97
C LEU A 66 -17.77 3.78 -1.23
N ARG A 67 -19.10 3.60 -1.37
CA ARG A 67 -19.70 2.31 -1.75
C ARG A 67 -19.28 1.83 -3.12
N LYS A 68 -19.13 2.75 -4.10
CA LYS A 68 -18.60 2.43 -5.44
C LYS A 68 -17.20 1.81 -5.34
N TYR A 69 -16.36 2.31 -4.42
CA TYR A 69 -15.02 1.78 -4.16
C TYR A 69 -14.98 0.59 -3.17
N GLY A 70 -16.16 0.07 -2.81
CA GLY A 70 -16.28 -1.10 -1.93
C GLY A 70 -16.05 -0.81 -0.45
N ILE A 71 -16.26 0.45 -0.02
CA ILE A 71 -16.10 0.89 1.37
C ILE A 71 -17.49 1.07 1.99
N ARG A 72 -17.76 0.32 3.06
CA ARG A 72 -19.00 0.38 3.85
C ARG A 72 -18.67 0.32 5.34
N GLU A 73 -19.64 0.60 6.18
CA GLU A 73 -19.48 0.58 7.65
C GLU A 73 -19.05 -0.78 8.19
N GLU A 74 -19.57 -1.88 7.59
CA GLU A 74 -19.37 -3.25 8.07
C GLU A 74 -18.51 -4.09 7.10
N GLU A 75 -18.19 -3.56 5.92
CA GLU A 75 -17.53 -4.33 4.88
C GLU A 75 -16.55 -3.46 4.07
N VAL A 76 -15.37 -4.01 3.81
CA VAL A 76 -14.46 -3.49 2.78
C VAL A 76 -14.29 -4.55 1.72
N ARG A 77 -14.75 -4.25 0.50
CA ARG A 77 -14.57 -5.14 -0.63
C ARG A 77 -13.22 -4.87 -1.30
N LEU A 78 -12.36 -5.87 -1.30
CA LEU A 78 -11.10 -5.89 -2.03
C LEU A 78 -11.27 -6.65 -3.35
N TRP A 79 -10.53 -6.24 -4.36
CA TRP A 79 -10.56 -6.90 -5.66
C TRP A 79 -9.67 -8.14 -5.68
N GLY A 80 -10.12 -9.16 -6.42
CA GLY A 80 -9.37 -10.40 -6.61
C GLY A 80 -9.58 -11.43 -5.50
N THR A 81 -8.82 -12.50 -5.57
CA THR A 81 -8.94 -13.66 -4.65
C THR A 81 -8.25 -13.47 -3.30
N GLY A 82 -7.36 -12.50 -3.21
CA GLY A 82 -6.50 -12.29 -2.04
C GLY A 82 -5.33 -13.29 -1.92
N THR A 83 -5.21 -14.22 -2.88
CA THR A 83 -4.16 -15.26 -2.86
C THR A 83 -2.78 -14.82 -3.39
N PRO A 84 -2.64 -13.83 -4.29
CA PRO A 84 -1.32 -13.42 -4.76
C PRO A 84 -0.40 -13.02 -3.62
N LEU A 85 0.83 -13.52 -3.69
CA LEU A 85 1.91 -13.15 -2.80
C LEU A 85 2.56 -11.84 -3.25
N ARG A 86 2.94 -11.02 -2.30
CA ARG A 86 3.70 -9.79 -2.52
C ARG A 86 4.72 -9.62 -1.41
N GLU A 87 5.84 -9.06 -1.77
CA GLU A 87 6.86 -8.62 -0.84
C GLU A 87 6.79 -7.10 -0.71
N PHE A 88 6.94 -6.58 0.50
CA PHE A 88 6.92 -5.15 0.80
C PHE A 88 8.17 -4.75 1.54
N LEU A 89 8.80 -3.64 1.12
CA LEU A 89 10.00 -3.10 1.73
C LEU A 89 9.76 -1.64 2.11
N TRP A 90 10.15 -1.28 3.32
CA TRP A 90 10.07 0.08 3.80
C TRP A 90 11.03 0.99 3.03
N SER A 91 10.59 2.18 2.65
CA SER A 91 11.35 3.06 1.75
C SER A 91 12.68 3.53 2.32
N GLU A 92 12.78 3.71 3.64
CA GLU A 92 14.03 4.07 4.31
C GLU A 92 15.03 2.89 4.30
N GLU A 93 14.56 1.67 4.52
CA GLU A 93 15.41 0.47 4.40
C GLU A 93 15.94 0.29 2.97
N MET A 94 15.15 0.65 1.96
CA MET A 94 15.61 0.67 0.57
C MET A 94 16.69 1.74 0.36
N ALA A 95 16.54 2.92 0.98
CA ALA A 95 17.55 3.97 0.90
C ALA A 95 18.86 3.52 1.56
N ASP A 96 18.79 2.96 2.76
CA ASP A 96 19.96 2.42 3.48
C ASP A 96 20.66 1.32 2.68
N ALA A 97 19.89 0.38 2.13
CA ALA A 97 20.44 -0.68 1.29
C ALA A 97 21.11 -0.12 0.02
N SER A 98 20.58 0.97 -0.55
CA SER A 98 21.19 1.62 -1.72
C SER A 98 22.53 2.26 -1.36
N VAL A 99 22.63 2.94 -0.22
CA VAL A 99 23.88 3.51 0.27
C VAL A 99 24.90 2.40 0.56
N PHE A 100 24.47 1.32 1.23
CA PHE A 100 25.31 0.16 1.48
C PHE A 100 25.89 -0.44 0.20
N VAL A 101 25.07 -0.64 -0.83
CA VAL A 101 25.52 -1.14 -2.13
C VAL A 101 26.52 -0.20 -2.78
N MET A 102 26.29 1.11 -2.73
CA MET A 102 27.21 2.11 -3.29
C MET A 102 28.59 2.11 -2.61
N GLU A 103 28.63 1.84 -1.32
CA GLU A 103 29.86 1.88 -0.52
C GLU A 103 30.65 0.56 -0.55
N HIS A 104 29.98 -0.58 -0.78
CA HIS A 104 30.56 -1.90 -0.55
C HIS A 104 30.58 -2.83 -1.77
N VAL A 105 29.88 -2.49 -2.86
CA VAL A 105 29.75 -3.37 -4.02
C VAL A 105 30.27 -2.68 -5.28
N ASP A 106 31.35 -3.20 -5.84
CA ASP A 106 31.84 -2.78 -7.14
C ASP A 106 31.07 -3.52 -8.26
N PHE A 107 31.02 -2.91 -9.44
CA PHE A 107 30.41 -3.57 -10.62
C PHE A 107 31.01 -4.95 -10.90
N LYS A 108 32.32 -5.12 -10.70
CA LYS A 108 33.00 -6.42 -10.85
C LYS A 108 32.47 -7.54 -9.96
N ASP A 109 31.81 -7.19 -8.82
CA ASP A 109 31.26 -8.16 -7.89
C ASP A 109 29.89 -8.70 -8.34
N THR A 110 29.31 -8.11 -9.39
CA THR A 110 27.99 -8.50 -9.91
C THR A 110 28.02 -9.56 -10.99
N PHE A 111 29.21 -10.01 -11.40
CA PHE A 111 29.42 -11.07 -12.39
C PHE A 111 30.67 -11.89 -12.08
N LYS A 112 30.81 -13.06 -12.69
CA LYS A 112 32.00 -13.89 -12.51
C LYS A 112 33.08 -13.52 -13.52
N PRO A 113 34.38 -13.56 -13.14
CA PRO A 113 35.50 -13.22 -14.04
C PRO A 113 35.55 -14.02 -15.35
N ASP A 114 35.02 -15.26 -15.34
CA ASP A 114 35.04 -16.17 -16.50
C ASP A 114 33.75 -16.09 -17.33
N ASP A 115 32.82 -15.17 -17.02
CA ASP A 115 31.61 -15.00 -17.81
C ASP A 115 31.96 -14.46 -19.20
N LYS A 116 31.60 -15.21 -20.25
CA LYS A 116 31.81 -14.80 -21.65
C LYS A 116 31.02 -13.57 -22.06
N GLU A 117 29.97 -13.31 -21.37
CA GLU A 117 29.06 -12.17 -21.58
C GLU A 117 28.50 -11.69 -20.25
N ILE A 118 28.65 -10.41 -19.98
CA ILE A 118 28.12 -9.79 -18.73
C ILE A 118 26.61 -9.57 -18.89
N ARG A 119 25.83 -10.34 -18.16
CA ARG A 119 24.36 -10.24 -18.11
C ARG A 119 23.86 -10.31 -16.67
N ASN A 120 22.64 -9.80 -16.44
CA ASN A 120 21.96 -9.90 -15.14
C ASN A 120 22.75 -9.32 -13.95
N CYS A 121 23.44 -8.20 -14.17
CA CYS A 121 24.24 -7.51 -13.16
C CYS A 121 23.41 -6.69 -12.17
N HIS A 122 22.09 -6.83 -12.17
CA HIS A 122 21.21 -6.14 -11.24
C HIS A 122 21.23 -6.80 -9.85
N ILE A 123 21.18 -5.97 -8.82
CA ILE A 123 21.06 -6.41 -7.44
C ILE A 123 19.58 -6.31 -7.05
N ASN A 124 19.02 -7.39 -6.53
CA ASN A 124 17.69 -7.42 -5.97
C ASN A 124 17.76 -7.03 -4.50
N ILE A 125 16.92 -6.06 -4.10
CA ILE A 125 16.80 -5.61 -2.71
C ILE A 125 15.38 -5.88 -2.26
N GLY A 126 15.22 -6.63 -1.19
CA GLY A 126 13.95 -7.00 -0.61
C GLY A 126 14.12 -7.63 0.76
N THR A 127 13.02 -7.91 1.44
CA THR A 127 13.02 -8.53 2.77
C THR A 127 13.19 -10.05 2.74
N GLY A 128 12.98 -10.66 1.56
CA GLY A 128 12.91 -12.12 1.41
C GLY A 128 11.66 -12.75 2.04
N LYS A 129 10.66 -11.93 2.42
CA LYS A 129 9.41 -12.40 3.04
C LYS A 129 8.21 -11.95 2.22
N GLU A 130 7.41 -12.91 1.81
CA GLU A 130 6.19 -12.65 1.08
C GLU A 130 4.96 -12.79 1.98
N ILE A 131 3.93 -12.01 1.69
CA ILE A 131 2.63 -12.05 2.34
C ILE A 131 1.53 -12.10 1.28
N THR A 132 0.47 -12.86 1.52
CA THR A 132 -0.70 -12.82 0.63
C THR A 132 -1.46 -11.50 0.79
N ILE A 133 -2.15 -11.07 -0.25
CA ILE A 133 -3.03 -9.88 -0.18
C ILE A 133 -4.09 -10.02 0.92
N ARG A 134 -4.58 -11.23 1.18
CA ARG A 134 -5.51 -11.51 2.28
C ARG A 134 -4.87 -11.29 3.65
N GLN A 135 -3.70 -11.88 3.89
CA GLN A 135 -2.96 -11.68 5.14
C GLN A 135 -2.58 -10.23 5.38
N LEU A 136 -2.25 -9.50 4.31
CA LEU A 136 -1.99 -8.07 4.38
C LEU A 136 -3.24 -7.30 4.84
N ALA A 137 -4.41 -7.61 4.28
CA ALA A 137 -5.66 -6.99 4.70
C ALA A 137 -5.99 -7.27 6.17
N GLU A 138 -5.83 -8.51 6.61
CA GLU A 138 -6.01 -8.92 8.01
C GLU A 138 -5.05 -8.19 8.96
N LEU A 139 -3.79 -8.03 8.56
CA LEU A 139 -2.80 -7.27 9.32
C LEU A 139 -3.22 -5.80 9.48
N ILE A 140 -3.68 -5.16 8.41
CA ILE A 140 -4.15 -3.77 8.45
C ILE A 140 -5.38 -3.64 9.35
N VAL A 141 -6.36 -4.53 9.22
CA VAL A 141 -7.57 -4.55 10.06
C VAL A 141 -7.21 -4.64 11.55
N ASN A 142 -6.31 -5.56 11.90
CA ASN A 142 -5.84 -5.72 13.28
C ASN A 142 -5.08 -4.49 13.80
N THR A 143 -4.27 -3.86 12.95
CA THR A 143 -3.49 -2.66 13.31
C THR A 143 -4.39 -1.44 13.50
N VAL A 144 -5.40 -1.27 12.66
CA VAL A 144 -6.40 -0.19 12.77
C VAL A 144 -7.33 -0.40 13.97
N GLY A 145 -7.38 -1.59 14.54
CA GLY A 145 -8.20 -1.91 15.71
C GLY A 145 -9.66 -2.24 15.39
N ILE A 146 -9.93 -2.65 14.16
CA ILE A 146 -11.24 -3.18 13.78
C ILE A 146 -11.34 -4.60 14.31
N LYS A 147 -12.25 -4.85 15.26
CA LYS A 147 -12.57 -6.23 15.63
C LYS A 147 -13.25 -6.88 14.42
N ALA A 148 -12.60 -7.88 13.83
CA ALA A 148 -13.26 -8.75 12.86
C ALA A 148 -14.48 -9.39 13.55
N GLY A 149 -15.66 -9.19 12.99
CA GLY A 149 -16.89 -9.85 13.41
C GLY A 149 -16.93 -11.28 12.90
#